data_99ee39afe95c8947f4b0817795d3e656
#
_entry.id   99ee39afe95c8947f4b0817795d3e656
#
_cell.length_a   1.000
_cell.length_b   1.000
_cell.length_c   1.000
_cell.angle_alpha   90.00
_cell.angle_beta   90.00
_cell.angle_gamma   90.00
#
_symmetry.space_group_name_H-M   'P 1'
#
loop_
_entity.id
_entity.type
_entity.pdbx_description
1 polymer ?
#
loop_
_entity_poly.entity_id
_entity_poly.type
_entity_poly.pdbx_seq_one_letter_code
_entity_poly.pdbx_strand_id
1 'polypeptide(L)'
;RRAAAEADKAMGGLNVLVNNAGIGGGTTVEETDFETFKKVQAVDVDSVFLGCKYALPYMVPHAPGSIINTSSIAGLIAGHNMAAYNAAKAGVWLLSKSVALHCAKRGYRIRSNSIHPTFIDTPILDGMTRGMPKEELVRKLAKQVPLGVVGEPDDVAYCVLYLASDESKFITGSEIKIDGGISAM
;
A
#
# COMPACT_ATOMS: atom_id res chain seq x y z
N ARG A 1 4.21 -15.52 -9.89
CA ARG A 1 3.49 -16.27 -10.92
C ARG A 1 2.76 -17.49 -10.33
N ARG A 2 3.48 -18.38 -9.61
CA ARG A 2 2.88 -19.59 -9.03
C ARG A 2 1.71 -19.26 -8.08
N ALA A 3 1.88 -18.32 -7.15
CA ALA A 3 0.84 -17.92 -6.20
C ALA A 3 -0.46 -17.47 -6.86
N ALA A 4 -0.42 -16.66 -7.94
CA ALA A 4 -1.61 -16.24 -8.66
C ALA A 4 -2.34 -17.42 -9.32
N ALA A 5 -1.59 -18.36 -9.93
CA ALA A 5 -2.17 -19.56 -10.53
C ALA A 5 -2.80 -20.49 -9.49
N GLU A 6 -2.15 -20.68 -8.35
CA GLU A 6 -2.66 -21.50 -7.24
C GLU A 6 -3.92 -20.87 -6.62
N ALA A 7 -3.93 -19.54 -6.42
CA ALA A 7 -5.09 -18.82 -5.91
C ALA A 7 -6.29 -18.92 -6.86
N ASP A 8 -6.09 -18.68 -8.15
CA ASP A 8 -7.12 -18.80 -9.19
C ASP A 8 -7.75 -20.20 -9.18
N LYS A 9 -6.91 -21.25 -9.18
CA LYS A 9 -7.36 -22.64 -9.12
C LYS A 9 -8.12 -22.95 -7.83
N ALA A 10 -7.64 -22.48 -6.68
CA ALA A 10 -8.23 -22.80 -5.38
C ALA A 10 -9.56 -22.10 -5.14
N MET A 11 -9.72 -20.88 -5.67
CA MET A 11 -10.93 -20.07 -5.47
C MET A 11 -11.93 -20.14 -6.63
N GLY A 12 -11.58 -20.81 -7.74
CA GLY A 12 -12.41 -20.85 -8.93
C GLY A 12 -12.48 -19.52 -9.69
N GLY A 13 -11.50 -18.65 -9.47
CA GLY A 13 -11.36 -17.35 -10.10
C GLY A 13 -10.65 -16.35 -9.21
N LEU A 14 -10.05 -15.31 -9.81
CA LEU A 14 -9.35 -14.25 -9.11
C LEU A 14 -9.97 -12.90 -9.49
N ASN A 15 -10.67 -12.26 -8.54
CA ASN A 15 -11.35 -10.97 -8.76
C ASN A 15 -10.71 -9.82 -7.95
N VAL A 16 -10.09 -10.12 -6.81
CA VAL A 16 -9.48 -9.13 -5.93
C VAL A 16 -8.02 -9.47 -5.70
N LEU A 17 -7.16 -8.47 -5.87
CA LEU A 17 -5.75 -8.53 -5.51
C LEU A 17 -5.44 -7.44 -4.50
N VAL A 18 -4.90 -7.81 -3.34
CA VAL A 18 -4.38 -6.86 -2.35
C VAL A 18 -2.87 -7.02 -2.25
N ASN A 19 -2.13 -6.04 -2.75
CA ASN A 19 -0.69 -5.95 -2.61
C ASN A 19 -0.37 -5.20 -1.31
N ASN A 20 -0.18 -5.93 -0.23
CA ASN A 20 -0.01 -5.36 1.12
C ASN A 20 1.41 -5.54 1.69
N ALA A 21 2.17 -6.51 1.17
CA ALA A 21 3.53 -6.76 1.67
C ALA A 21 4.42 -5.51 1.56
N GLY A 22 5.15 -5.23 2.60
CA GLY A 22 6.07 -4.09 2.64
C GLY A 22 6.96 -4.12 3.87
N ILE A 23 8.07 -3.41 3.80
CA ILE A 23 9.00 -3.22 4.92
C ILE A 23 9.27 -1.73 5.13
N GLY A 24 9.51 -1.35 6.38
CA GLY A 24 9.97 -0.01 6.70
C GLY A 24 11.44 0.21 6.31
N GLY A 25 11.81 1.47 6.17
CA GLY A 25 13.20 1.89 5.98
C GLY A 25 13.34 3.30 6.53
N GLY A 26 13.81 3.40 7.78
CA GLY A 26 13.88 4.67 8.52
C GLY A 26 15.31 5.17 8.69
N THR A 27 16.00 5.52 7.57
CA THR A 27 17.34 6.11 7.57
C THR A 27 17.40 7.32 6.64
N THR A 28 18.31 8.25 6.93
CA THR A 28 18.55 9.43 6.08
C THR A 28 19.16 9.04 4.73
N VAL A 29 19.18 9.95 3.79
CA VAL A 29 19.79 9.71 2.48
C VAL A 29 21.29 9.42 2.57
N GLU A 30 21.98 10.01 3.54
CA GLU A 30 23.42 9.81 3.75
C GLU A 30 23.73 8.46 4.43
N GLU A 31 22.86 8.00 5.33
CA GLU A 31 23.03 6.77 6.09
C GLU A 31 22.51 5.52 5.35
N THR A 32 21.66 5.71 4.38
CA THR A 32 21.06 4.59 3.63
C THR A 32 22.08 4.02 2.65
N ASP A 33 22.62 2.83 2.95
CA ASP A 33 23.45 2.12 1.97
C ASP A 33 22.60 1.64 0.78
N PHE A 34 23.27 1.44 -0.37
CA PHE A 34 22.57 1.09 -1.61
C PHE A 34 21.90 -0.28 -1.56
N GLU A 35 22.41 -1.23 -0.79
CA GLU A 35 21.81 -2.57 -0.63
C GLU A 35 20.51 -2.46 0.17
N THR A 36 20.48 -1.68 1.24
CA THR A 36 19.26 -1.37 1.99
C THR A 36 18.23 -0.68 1.09
N PHE A 37 18.65 0.34 0.31
CA PHE A 37 17.77 0.99 -0.66
C PHE A 37 17.15 -0.02 -1.62
N LYS A 38 17.97 -0.86 -2.28
CA LYS A 38 17.49 -1.89 -3.21
C LYS A 38 16.54 -2.88 -2.55
N LYS A 39 16.85 -3.32 -1.33
CA LYS A 39 15.98 -4.25 -0.59
C LYS A 39 14.59 -3.67 -0.35
N VAL A 40 14.50 -2.41 0.05
CA VAL A 40 13.21 -1.72 0.23
C VAL A 40 12.47 -1.62 -1.11
N GLN A 41 13.15 -1.23 -2.20
CA GLN A 41 12.53 -1.18 -3.53
C GLN A 41 12.02 -2.57 -3.96
N ALA A 42 12.81 -3.62 -3.79
CA ALA A 42 12.46 -4.97 -4.20
C ALA A 42 11.23 -5.49 -3.44
N VAL A 43 11.14 -5.23 -2.13
CA VAL A 43 9.99 -5.69 -1.33
C VAL A 43 8.76 -4.81 -1.58
N ASP A 44 8.90 -3.49 -1.60
CA ASP A 44 7.77 -2.58 -1.58
C ASP A 44 7.24 -2.24 -2.98
N VAL A 45 8.10 -2.21 -4.01
CA VAL A 45 7.72 -1.83 -5.39
C VAL A 45 7.69 -3.02 -6.32
N ASP A 46 8.79 -3.80 -6.39
CA ASP A 46 8.88 -4.92 -7.34
C ASP A 46 7.81 -5.97 -7.03
N SER A 47 7.51 -6.21 -5.75
CA SER A 47 6.45 -7.15 -5.35
C SER A 47 5.07 -6.69 -5.87
N VAL A 48 4.75 -5.40 -5.77
CA VAL A 48 3.50 -4.83 -6.27
C VAL A 48 3.41 -4.94 -7.79
N PHE A 49 4.50 -4.57 -8.49
CA PHE A 49 4.59 -4.73 -9.94
C PHE A 49 4.39 -6.18 -10.37
N LEU A 50 5.09 -7.12 -9.73
CA LEU A 50 4.98 -8.55 -10.03
C LEU A 50 3.60 -9.10 -9.67
N GLY A 51 3.01 -8.65 -8.55
CA GLY A 51 1.64 -8.96 -8.16
C GLY A 51 0.65 -8.58 -9.25
N CYS A 52 0.64 -7.32 -9.68
CA CYS A 52 -0.21 -6.83 -10.76
C CYS A 52 0.06 -7.59 -12.08
N LYS A 53 1.33 -7.71 -12.48
CA LYS A 53 1.73 -8.36 -13.74
C LYS A 53 1.23 -9.81 -13.84
N TYR A 54 1.34 -10.56 -12.77
CA TYR A 54 1.02 -11.99 -12.79
C TYR A 54 -0.41 -12.31 -12.36
N ALA A 55 -1.11 -11.41 -11.67
CA ALA A 55 -2.52 -11.60 -11.36
C ALA A 55 -3.46 -11.21 -12.51
N LEU A 56 -3.14 -10.15 -13.25
CA LEU A 56 -4.00 -9.65 -14.35
C LEU A 56 -4.45 -10.73 -15.34
N PRO A 57 -3.60 -11.65 -15.85
CA PRO A 57 -4.05 -12.71 -16.75
C PRO A 57 -5.11 -13.64 -16.16
N TYR A 58 -5.12 -13.82 -14.85
CA TYR A 58 -6.11 -14.61 -14.14
C TYR A 58 -7.35 -13.79 -13.74
N MET A 59 -7.21 -12.48 -13.55
CA MET A 59 -8.33 -11.60 -13.20
C MET A 59 -9.21 -11.26 -14.40
N VAL A 60 -8.62 -11.10 -15.59
CA VAL A 60 -9.35 -10.67 -16.82
C VAL A 60 -10.51 -11.62 -17.17
N PRO A 61 -10.36 -12.95 -17.13
CA PRO A 61 -11.49 -13.87 -17.40
C PRO A 61 -12.63 -13.79 -16.39
N HIS A 62 -12.32 -13.32 -15.17
CA HIS A 62 -13.29 -13.26 -14.05
C HIS A 62 -13.73 -11.83 -13.72
N ALA A 63 -13.47 -10.86 -14.61
CA ALA A 63 -13.88 -9.47 -14.41
C ALA A 63 -15.40 -9.31 -14.21
N PRO A 64 -15.87 -8.36 -13.38
CA PRO A 64 -15.13 -7.24 -12.84
C PRO A 64 -14.16 -7.59 -11.71
N GLY A 65 -13.12 -6.74 -11.53
CA GLY A 65 -12.11 -6.98 -10.52
C GLY A 65 -11.55 -5.69 -9.90
N SER A 66 -10.84 -5.86 -8.79
CA SER A 66 -10.21 -4.77 -8.05
C SER A 66 -8.80 -5.10 -7.61
N ILE A 67 -7.87 -4.20 -7.87
CA ILE A 67 -6.49 -4.23 -7.37
C ILE A 67 -6.34 -3.11 -6.35
N ILE A 68 -5.90 -3.46 -5.14
CA ILE A 68 -5.65 -2.52 -4.05
C ILE A 68 -4.17 -2.60 -3.69
N ASN A 69 -3.47 -1.48 -3.82
CA ASN A 69 -2.04 -1.41 -3.58
C ASN A 69 -1.76 -0.58 -2.31
N THR A 70 -1.16 -1.20 -1.29
CA THR A 70 -0.82 -0.51 -0.06
C THR A 70 0.44 0.33 -0.25
N SER A 71 0.23 1.63 -0.46
CA SER A 71 1.26 2.65 -0.39
C SER A 71 1.45 3.11 1.06
N SER A 72 1.59 4.38 1.29
CA SER A 72 1.68 5.03 2.60
C SER A 72 1.46 6.53 2.42
N ILE A 73 1.12 7.23 3.50
CA ILE A 73 1.23 8.69 3.53
C ILE A 73 2.66 9.15 3.17
N ALA A 74 3.68 8.34 3.50
CA ALA A 74 5.08 8.58 3.15
C ALA A 74 5.36 8.54 1.63
N GLY A 75 4.42 8.11 0.81
CA GLY A 75 4.48 8.24 -0.65
C GLY A 75 3.93 9.57 -1.17
N LEU A 76 3.29 10.38 -0.32
CA LEU A 76 2.69 11.67 -0.66
C LEU A 76 3.42 12.84 0.02
N ILE A 77 3.83 12.65 1.29
CA ILE A 77 4.62 13.60 2.06
C ILE A 77 5.91 12.94 2.54
N ALA A 78 7.00 13.67 2.58
CA ALA A 78 8.31 13.11 2.88
C ALA A 78 8.70 13.27 4.35
N GLY A 79 9.32 12.21 4.90
CA GLY A 79 10.13 12.32 6.12
C GLY A 79 11.61 12.39 5.78
N HIS A 80 12.37 13.27 6.43
CA HIS A 80 13.80 13.45 6.17
C HIS A 80 14.65 12.17 6.39
N ASN A 81 14.15 11.25 7.20
CA ASN A 81 14.81 9.99 7.59
C ASN A 81 14.11 8.76 6.99
N MET A 82 13.53 8.88 5.81
CA MET A 82 12.75 7.81 5.15
C MET A 82 13.06 7.71 3.66
N ALA A 83 14.31 7.98 3.25
CA ALA A 83 14.69 8.15 1.84
C ALA A 83 14.26 6.95 0.96
N ALA A 84 14.64 5.73 1.33
CA ALA A 84 14.29 4.53 0.57
C ALA A 84 12.79 4.25 0.59
N TYR A 85 12.14 4.41 1.74
CA TYR A 85 10.71 4.15 1.93
C TYR A 85 9.82 5.16 1.20
N ASN A 86 10.15 6.46 1.30
CA ASN A 86 9.45 7.51 0.54
C ASN A 86 9.49 7.22 -0.97
N ALA A 87 10.67 6.91 -1.50
CA ALA A 87 10.84 6.57 -2.91
C ALA A 87 10.00 5.34 -3.31
N ALA A 88 10.01 4.29 -2.49
CA ALA A 88 9.24 3.08 -2.75
C ALA A 88 7.73 3.35 -2.72
N LYS A 89 7.22 4.01 -1.69
CA LYS A 89 5.77 4.24 -1.54
C LYS A 89 5.22 5.25 -2.56
N ALA A 90 6.02 6.24 -2.99
CA ALA A 90 5.70 7.08 -4.15
C ALA A 90 5.67 6.25 -5.45
N GLY A 91 6.59 5.29 -5.61
CA GLY A 91 6.60 4.34 -6.73
C GLY A 91 5.33 3.50 -6.79
N VAL A 92 4.88 2.95 -5.68
CA VAL A 92 3.61 2.18 -5.58
C VAL A 92 2.40 3.05 -5.95
N TRP A 93 2.34 4.28 -5.44
CA TRP A 93 1.27 5.21 -5.76
C TRP A 93 1.12 5.43 -7.27
N LEU A 94 2.20 5.81 -7.95
CA LEU A 94 2.13 6.10 -9.38
C LEU A 94 2.01 4.84 -10.24
N LEU A 95 2.62 3.73 -9.83
CA LEU A 95 2.42 2.41 -10.44
C LEU A 95 0.95 2.00 -10.43
N SER A 96 0.23 2.22 -9.31
CA SER A 96 -1.21 1.93 -9.21
C SER A 96 -2.04 2.69 -10.26
N LYS A 97 -1.71 3.97 -10.50
CA LYS A 97 -2.34 4.79 -11.55
C LYS A 97 -2.02 4.25 -12.96
N SER A 98 -0.79 3.84 -13.20
CA SER A 98 -0.38 3.23 -14.48
C SER A 98 -1.15 1.93 -14.76
N VAL A 99 -1.34 1.09 -13.74
CA VAL A 99 -2.15 -0.15 -13.86
C VAL A 99 -3.61 0.17 -14.14
N ALA A 100 -4.19 1.17 -13.45
CA ALA A 100 -5.57 1.62 -13.68
C ALA A 100 -5.79 2.04 -15.14
N LEU A 101 -4.91 2.90 -15.66
CA LEU A 101 -4.99 3.39 -17.04
C LEU A 101 -4.75 2.27 -18.07
N HIS A 102 -3.84 1.34 -17.78
CA HIS A 102 -3.63 0.16 -18.62
C HIS A 102 -4.91 -0.68 -18.72
N CYS A 103 -5.53 -1.02 -17.59
CA CYS A 103 -6.76 -1.80 -17.56
C CYS A 103 -7.90 -1.09 -18.32
N ALA A 104 -8.06 0.21 -18.12
CA ALA A 104 -9.06 1.01 -18.81
C ALA A 104 -8.82 1.02 -20.34
N LYS A 105 -7.57 1.27 -20.79
CA LYS A 105 -7.22 1.29 -22.21
C LYS A 105 -7.41 -0.08 -22.88
N ARG A 106 -7.22 -1.17 -22.14
CA ARG A 106 -7.43 -2.54 -22.64
C ARG A 106 -8.89 -2.99 -22.59
N GLY A 107 -9.79 -2.19 -22.06
CA GLY A 107 -11.19 -2.57 -21.84
C GLY A 107 -11.37 -3.64 -20.75
N TYR A 108 -10.38 -3.84 -19.92
CA TYR A 108 -10.49 -4.71 -18.75
C TYR A 108 -11.40 -4.03 -17.73
N ARG A 109 -12.38 -4.74 -17.24
CA ARG A 109 -13.23 -4.26 -16.14
C ARG A 109 -12.56 -4.49 -14.79
N ILE A 110 -11.30 -4.03 -14.67
CA ILE A 110 -10.48 -4.15 -13.47
C ILE A 110 -10.04 -2.76 -13.04
N ARG A 111 -10.33 -2.41 -11.79
CA ARG A 111 -9.93 -1.16 -11.15
C ARG A 111 -8.59 -1.34 -10.44
N SER A 112 -7.83 -0.27 -10.30
CA SER A 112 -6.60 -0.26 -9.50
C SER A 112 -6.52 1.03 -8.71
N ASN A 113 -6.43 0.94 -7.39
CA ASN A 113 -6.35 2.06 -6.48
C ASN A 113 -5.23 1.85 -5.46
N SER A 114 -4.71 2.94 -4.92
CA SER A 114 -3.75 2.91 -3.82
C SER A 114 -4.38 3.41 -2.52
N ILE A 115 -4.01 2.79 -1.41
CA ILE A 115 -4.36 3.25 -0.07
C ILE A 115 -3.11 3.80 0.61
N HIS A 116 -3.28 4.85 1.40
CA HIS A 116 -2.20 5.61 2.01
C HIS A 116 -2.40 5.73 3.53
N PRO A 117 -2.16 4.64 4.27
CA PRO A 117 -2.20 4.69 5.73
C PRO A 117 -1.07 5.56 6.30
N THR A 118 -1.30 6.12 7.48
CA THR A 118 -0.27 6.69 8.33
C THR A 118 0.15 5.69 9.42
N PHE A 119 0.26 6.14 10.66
CA PHE A 119 0.60 5.31 11.80
C PHE A 119 -0.61 4.42 12.17
N ILE A 120 -0.46 3.14 11.90
CA ILE A 120 -1.43 2.09 12.26
C ILE A 120 -0.79 1.19 13.30
N ASP A 121 -1.52 0.86 14.38
CA ASP A 121 -1.01 0.01 15.45
C ASP A 121 -0.88 -1.45 14.98
N THR A 122 0.26 -1.75 14.41
CA THR A 122 0.65 -3.05 13.86
C THR A 122 2.09 -3.36 14.28
N PRO A 123 2.58 -4.59 14.09
CA PRO A 123 3.97 -4.94 14.38
C PRO A 123 5.02 -4.08 13.65
N ILE A 124 4.66 -3.35 12.61
CA ILE A 124 5.59 -2.42 11.94
C ILE A 124 6.06 -1.30 12.87
N LEU A 125 5.22 -0.90 13.83
CA LEU A 125 5.59 0.10 14.84
C LEU A 125 6.65 -0.41 15.83
N ASP A 126 6.72 -1.73 16.04
CA ASP A 126 7.71 -2.32 16.96
C ASP A 126 9.13 -2.03 16.49
N GLY A 127 9.35 -1.98 15.18
CA GLY A 127 10.62 -1.55 14.57
C GLY A 127 10.98 -0.08 14.77
N MET A 128 10.01 0.75 15.18
CA MET A 128 10.20 2.20 15.41
C MET A 128 10.47 2.53 16.88
N THR A 129 10.35 1.58 17.80
CA THR A 129 10.45 1.83 19.26
C THR A 129 11.81 2.32 19.69
N ARG A 130 12.90 1.87 19.07
CA ARG A 130 14.29 2.25 19.41
C ARG A 130 14.57 2.15 20.92
N GLY A 131 14.03 1.11 21.59
CA GLY A 131 14.16 0.90 23.03
C GLY A 131 13.15 1.64 23.92
N MET A 132 12.23 2.39 23.33
CA MET A 132 11.12 3.05 24.02
C MET A 132 9.96 2.05 24.21
N PRO A 133 9.19 2.11 25.33
CA PRO A 133 7.93 1.37 25.45
C PRO A 133 6.96 1.70 24.31
N LYS A 134 6.26 0.67 23.81
CA LYS A 134 5.34 0.83 22.68
C LYS A 134 4.25 1.86 22.97
N GLU A 135 3.72 1.88 24.17
CA GLU A 135 2.67 2.82 24.60
C GLU A 135 3.16 4.27 24.57
N GLU A 136 4.43 4.50 24.86
CA GLU A 136 5.03 5.82 24.78
C GLU A 136 5.22 6.26 23.32
N LEU A 137 5.65 5.33 22.46
CA LEU A 137 5.75 5.56 21.01
C LEU A 137 4.38 5.93 20.45
N VAL A 138 3.35 5.12 20.70
CA VAL A 138 1.98 5.37 20.24
C VAL A 138 1.48 6.74 20.68
N ARG A 139 1.69 7.14 21.93
CA ARG A 139 1.35 8.50 22.42
C ARG A 139 2.10 9.62 21.68
N LYS A 140 3.37 9.39 21.32
CA LYS A 140 4.15 10.37 20.55
C LYS A 140 3.67 10.50 19.12
N LEU A 141 3.32 9.37 18.49
CA LEU A 141 2.80 9.33 17.12
C LEU A 141 1.40 9.95 17.05
N ALA A 142 0.53 9.64 18.00
CA ALA A 142 -0.82 10.21 18.10
C ALA A 142 -0.82 11.75 18.13
N LYS A 143 0.17 12.36 18.77
CA LYS A 143 0.32 13.84 18.79
C LYS A 143 0.62 14.46 17.42
N GLN A 144 1.07 13.66 16.45
CA GLN A 144 1.34 14.12 15.09
C GLN A 144 0.10 13.97 14.19
N VAL A 145 -0.92 13.24 14.64
CA VAL A 145 -2.14 13.00 13.90
C VAL A 145 -3.20 14.02 14.33
N PRO A 146 -3.82 14.78 13.43
CA PRO A 146 -4.87 15.74 13.78
C PRO A 146 -6.03 15.16 14.57
N LEU A 147 -6.43 13.90 14.33
CA LEU A 147 -7.44 13.21 15.12
C LEU A 147 -6.97 12.82 16.53
N GLY A 148 -5.68 12.99 16.85
CA GLY A 148 -5.11 12.73 18.18
C GLY A 148 -4.95 11.26 18.54
N VAL A 149 -5.10 10.35 17.60
CA VAL A 149 -4.98 8.90 17.80
C VAL A 149 -4.14 8.26 16.72
N VAL A 150 -3.58 7.08 16.99
CA VAL A 150 -2.99 6.17 15.99
C VAL A 150 -4.15 5.32 15.47
N GLY A 151 -4.15 5.03 14.17
CA GLY A 151 -5.17 4.19 13.55
C GLY A 151 -5.05 2.72 13.94
N GLU A 152 -6.11 1.97 13.76
CA GLU A 152 -6.19 0.53 13.99
C GLU A 152 -6.17 -0.24 12.64
N PRO A 153 -5.80 -1.52 12.64
CA PRO A 153 -5.83 -2.35 11.43
C PRO A 153 -7.18 -2.32 10.69
N ASP A 154 -8.28 -2.26 11.43
CA ASP A 154 -9.63 -2.23 10.87
C ASP A 154 -9.93 -0.95 10.09
N ASP A 155 -9.30 0.18 10.42
CA ASP A 155 -9.43 1.42 9.64
C ASP A 155 -8.94 1.21 8.19
N VAL A 156 -7.89 0.41 8.04
CA VAL A 156 -7.36 0.04 6.72
C VAL A 156 -8.21 -1.05 6.08
N ALA A 157 -8.61 -2.06 6.84
CA ALA A 157 -9.39 -3.20 6.35
C ALA A 157 -10.75 -2.78 5.78
N TYR A 158 -11.46 -1.84 6.41
CA TYR A 158 -12.73 -1.30 5.90
C TYR A 158 -12.55 -0.55 4.59
N CYS A 159 -11.46 0.19 4.42
CA CYS A 159 -11.14 0.82 3.15
C CYS A 159 -10.86 -0.21 2.05
N VAL A 160 -10.11 -1.28 2.37
CA VAL A 160 -9.86 -2.38 1.46
C VAL A 160 -11.17 -3.07 1.07
N LEU A 161 -12.04 -3.34 2.03
CA LEU A 161 -13.37 -3.95 1.79
C LEU A 161 -14.22 -3.09 0.84
N TYR A 162 -14.29 -1.78 1.07
CA TYR A 162 -14.97 -0.85 0.18
C TYR A 162 -14.38 -0.88 -1.23
N LEU A 163 -13.06 -0.81 -1.39
CA LEU A 163 -12.41 -0.84 -2.70
C LEU A 163 -12.53 -2.20 -3.40
N ALA A 164 -12.68 -3.30 -2.66
CA ALA A 164 -12.91 -4.64 -3.20
C ALA A 164 -14.34 -4.83 -3.69
N SER A 165 -15.31 -4.09 -3.13
CA SER A 165 -16.73 -4.23 -3.43
C SER A 165 -17.17 -3.46 -4.68
N ASP A 166 -18.41 -3.74 -5.15
CA ASP A 166 -19.04 -3.02 -6.26
C ASP A 166 -19.46 -1.59 -5.90
N GLU A 167 -19.51 -1.24 -4.62
CA GLU A 167 -19.79 0.12 -4.16
C GLU A 167 -18.76 1.14 -4.69
N SER A 168 -17.54 0.67 -4.95
CA SER A 168 -16.45 1.47 -5.53
C SER A 168 -16.27 1.29 -7.04
N LYS A 169 -17.28 0.79 -7.76
CA LYS A 169 -17.21 0.45 -9.20
C LYS A 169 -16.78 1.59 -10.12
N PHE A 170 -16.92 2.84 -9.70
CA PHE A 170 -16.52 4.02 -10.48
C PHE A 170 -15.23 4.68 -9.95
N ILE A 171 -14.49 4.00 -9.06
CA ILE A 171 -13.23 4.49 -8.47
C ILE A 171 -12.07 3.67 -9.03
N THR A 172 -11.21 4.31 -9.83
CA THR A 172 -9.95 3.73 -10.34
C THR A 172 -8.89 4.81 -10.49
N GLY A 173 -7.63 4.47 -10.28
CA GLY A 173 -6.51 5.43 -10.31
C GLY A 173 -6.50 6.40 -9.13
N SER A 174 -7.31 6.17 -8.11
CA SER A 174 -7.42 7.03 -6.93
C SER A 174 -6.40 6.65 -5.86
N GLU A 175 -6.00 7.66 -5.08
CA GLU A 175 -5.30 7.53 -3.82
C GLU A 175 -6.26 7.79 -2.66
N ILE A 176 -6.44 6.81 -1.78
CA ILE A 176 -7.30 6.95 -0.60
C ILE A 176 -6.42 7.08 0.64
N LYS A 177 -6.51 8.21 1.31
CA LYS A 177 -5.75 8.51 2.51
C LYS A 177 -6.48 7.98 3.74
N ILE A 178 -5.74 7.29 4.61
CA ILE A 178 -6.22 6.74 5.88
C ILE A 178 -5.24 7.25 6.94
N ASP A 179 -5.27 8.55 7.20
CA ASP A 179 -4.16 9.24 7.83
C ASP A 179 -4.55 10.18 8.98
N GLY A 180 -5.80 10.14 9.41
CA GLY A 180 -6.28 10.99 10.50
C GLY A 180 -6.08 12.50 10.26
N GLY A 181 -5.88 12.91 9.00
CA GLY A 181 -5.74 14.31 8.58
C GLY A 181 -4.29 14.80 8.45
N ILE A 182 -3.28 13.96 8.60
CA ILE A 182 -1.85 14.38 8.52
C ILE A 182 -1.57 15.10 7.18
N SER A 183 -2.04 14.58 6.06
CA SER A 183 -1.76 15.19 4.75
C SER A 183 -2.63 16.38 4.39
N ALA A 184 -3.51 16.80 5.28
CA ALA A 184 -4.33 18.00 5.11
C ALA A 184 -3.72 19.26 5.78
N MET A 185 -2.59 19.08 6.48
CA MET A 185 -1.84 20.18 7.13
C MET A 185 -0.89 20.89 6.17
#